data_046790cd697c200d640e5ace46f85f57
#
_entry.id   046790cd697c200d640e5ace46f85f57
#
_cell.length_a   1.000
_cell.length_b   1.000
_cell.length_c   1.000
_cell.angle_alpha   90.00
_cell.angle_beta   90.00
_cell.angle_gamma   90.00
#
_symmetry.space_group_name_H-M   'P 1'
#
loop_
_entity.id
_entity.type
_entity.pdbx_description
1 polymer ?
#
loop_
_entity_poly.entity_id
_entity_poly.type
_entity_poly.pdbx_seq_one_letter_code
_entity_poly.pdbx_strand_id
1 'polypeptide(L)'
;MPPNFAEYLKFVSRTLEDNQKKGAIAMKFEVAYFRSTKFSDPAREDAEDIYQQFVSGGIPSKDEYRIFQDFMFRYLIREGGRLHLPVHIHSAVGIGDYFNLSESNIMNLENILRDPRYSNVTFVMIHGGYPYDRQAIWLASARNVYLDSSETEILLYPSEFKNTLKLWLETFPEKITFGTDAFPYNEVLGAEESYWLGVQSSRTALAAALAEMISMGEVTEAQAMQMAHGYLHDNAVGLYAGKVH
;
A
#
# COMPACT_ATOMS: atom_id res chain seq x y z
N MET A 1 -1.34 -19.93 -21.77
CA MET A 1 -1.25 -20.25 -20.32
C MET A 1 -0.32 -21.44 -20.13
N PRO A 2 0.52 -21.49 -19.09
CA PRO A 2 1.32 -22.68 -18.75
C PRO A 2 0.44 -23.93 -18.55
N PRO A 3 0.90 -25.13 -18.92
CA PRO A 3 0.06 -26.32 -18.96
C PRO A 3 -0.33 -26.86 -17.59
N ASN A 4 0.38 -26.52 -16.55
CA ASN A 4 0.12 -26.91 -15.17
C ASN A 4 0.45 -25.81 -14.17
N PHE A 5 -0.03 -25.95 -12.95
CA PHE A 5 0.08 -24.92 -11.92
C PHE A 5 1.54 -24.64 -11.51
N ALA A 6 2.38 -25.66 -11.45
CA ALA A 6 3.80 -25.47 -11.12
C ALA A 6 4.53 -24.61 -12.17
N GLU A 7 4.25 -24.81 -13.44
CA GLU A 7 4.79 -23.97 -14.54
C GLU A 7 4.16 -22.56 -14.53
N TYR A 8 2.91 -22.42 -14.12
CA TYR A 8 2.29 -21.11 -13.93
C TYR A 8 2.97 -20.31 -12.82
N LEU A 9 3.21 -20.92 -11.66
CA LEU A 9 3.96 -20.25 -10.57
C LEU A 9 5.36 -19.86 -11.01
N LYS A 10 6.09 -20.72 -11.75
CA LYS A 10 7.40 -20.37 -12.31
C LYS A 10 7.31 -19.19 -13.31
N PHE A 11 6.27 -19.17 -14.15
CA PHE A 11 6.02 -18.06 -15.06
C PHE A 11 5.83 -16.75 -14.30
N VAL A 12 5.02 -16.77 -13.23
CA VAL A 12 4.77 -15.59 -12.37
C VAL A 12 6.07 -15.11 -11.72
N SER A 13 6.86 -16.01 -11.11
CA SER A 13 8.13 -15.65 -10.47
C SER A 13 9.13 -15.04 -11.47
N ARG A 14 9.28 -15.65 -12.66
CA ARG A 14 10.15 -15.11 -13.73
C ARG A 14 9.69 -13.74 -14.20
N THR A 15 8.39 -13.53 -14.32
CA THR A 15 7.83 -12.21 -14.69
C THR A 15 8.23 -11.14 -13.71
N LEU A 16 8.17 -11.42 -12.40
CA LEU A 16 8.61 -10.48 -11.35
C LEU A 16 10.12 -10.24 -11.42
N GLU A 17 10.93 -11.30 -11.58
CA GLU A 17 12.39 -11.19 -11.72
C GLU A 17 12.79 -10.36 -12.94
N ASP A 18 12.12 -10.56 -14.07
CA ASP A 18 12.41 -9.83 -15.29
C ASP A 18 12.00 -8.35 -15.19
N ASN A 19 10.90 -8.05 -14.48
CA ASN A 19 10.53 -6.67 -14.21
C ASN A 19 11.51 -6.00 -13.25
N GLN A 20 11.98 -6.70 -12.22
CA GLN A 20 13.02 -6.19 -11.32
C GLN A 20 14.31 -5.87 -12.09
N LYS A 21 14.78 -6.76 -12.98
CA LYS A 21 15.94 -6.49 -13.84
C LYS A 21 15.75 -5.28 -14.77
N LYS A 22 14.49 -4.94 -15.11
CA LYS A 22 14.14 -3.76 -15.90
C LYS A 22 13.98 -2.49 -15.05
N GLY A 23 14.24 -2.56 -13.76
CA GLY A 23 14.22 -1.41 -12.87
C GLY A 23 12.95 -1.28 -12.02
N ALA A 24 12.09 -2.31 -11.93
CA ALA A 24 10.99 -2.29 -10.96
C ALA A 24 11.55 -2.33 -9.54
N ILE A 25 11.13 -1.39 -8.70
CA ILE A 25 11.60 -1.22 -7.31
C ILE A 25 10.55 -1.62 -6.28
N ALA A 26 9.31 -1.87 -6.69
CA ALA A 26 8.20 -2.30 -5.87
C ALA A 26 7.18 -3.07 -6.71
N MET A 27 6.20 -3.70 -6.06
CA MET A 27 5.02 -4.28 -6.70
C MET A 27 3.76 -3.73 -6.03
N LYS A 28 2.69 -3.49 -6.81
CA LYS A 28 1.44 -2.92 -6.30
C LYS A 28 0.24 -3.82 -6.57
N PHE A 29 -0.65 -3.92 -5.58
CA PHE A 29 -1.95 -4.55 -5.66
C PHE A 29 -3.07 -3.51 -5.63
N GLU A 30 -3.95 -3.56 -6.64
CA GLU A 30 -5.17 -2.75 -6.76
C GLU A 30 -6.44 -3.53 -6.33
N VAL A 31 -6.27 -4.52 -5.47
CA VAL A 31 -7.32 -5.49 -5.14
C VAL A 31 -8.57 -4.85 -4.54
N ALA A 32 -8.43 -3.73 -3.82
CA ALA A 32 -9.52 -3.02 -3.17
C ALA A 32 -10.63 -2.55 -4.13
N TYR A 33 -10.30 -2.35 -5.42
CA TYR A 33 -11.27 -1.98 -6.45
C TYR A 33 -12.10 -3.16 -6.97
N PHE A 34 -11.63 -4.38 -6.80
CA PHE A 34 -12.22 -5.54 -7.47
C PHE A 34 -12.87 -6.53 -6.52
N ARG A 35 -12.47 -6.51 -5.25
CA ARG A 35 -12.98 -7.45 -4.24
C ARG A 35 -12.58 -7.01 -2.82
N SER A 36 -13.12 -7.72 -1.83
CA SER A 36 -12.68 -7.59 -0.44
C SER A 36 -11.17 -7.78 -0.27
N THR A 37 -10.57 -6.95 0.56
CA THR A 37 -9.19 -7.08 1.04
C THR A 37 -9.02 -8.15 2.11
N LYS A 38 -10.10 -8.85 2.48
CA LYS A 38 -10.07 -10.00 3.38
C LYS A 38 -9.64 -11.25 2.62
N PHE A 39 -8.43 -11.72 2.90
CA PHE A 39 -7.86 -12.92 2.28
C PHE A 39 -7.86 -14.10 3.26
N SER A 40 -8.32 -15.25 2.80
CA SER A 40 -8.14 -16.52 3.46
C SER A 40 -6.73 -17.09 3.26
N ASP A 41 -6.45 -18.26 3.77
CA ASP A 41 -5.17 -18.96 3.62
C ASP A 41 -5.41 -20.38 3.05
N PRO A 42 -5.79 -20.48 1.76
CA PRO A 42 -6.09 -21.77 1.15
C PRO A 42 -4.82 -22.60 0.97
N ALA A 43 -5.00 -23.92 0.97
CA ALA A 43 -3.92 -24.83 0.66
C ALA A 43 -3.47 -24.68 -0.81
N ARG A 44 -2.24 -25.08 -1.09
CA ARG A 44 -1.71 -25.06 -2.47
C ARG A 44 -2.52 -25.97 -3.38
N GLU A 45 -2.91 -27.12 -2.86
CA GLU A 45 -3.68 -28.15 -3.54
C GLU A 45 -5.02 -27.60 -4.04
N ASP A 46 -5.72 -26.80 -3.23
CA ASP A 46 -6.98 -26.16 -3.64
C ASP A 46 -6.80 -25.24 -4.85
N ALA A 47 -5.73 -24.44 -4.86
CA ALA A 47 -5.44 -23.54 -5.97
C ALA A 47 -4.96 -24.29 -7.22
N GLU A 48 -4.23 -25.40 -7.05
CA GLU A 48 -3.76 -26.28 -8.13
C GLU A 48 -4.93 -27.00 -8.80
N ASP A 49 -5.86 -27.52 -8.04
CA ASP A 49 -7.07 -28.19 -8.56
C ASP A 49 -7.91 -27.20 -9.40
N ILE A 50 -8.12 -25.98 -8.90
CA ILE A 50 -8.83 -24.94 -9.62
C ILE A 50 -8.08 -24.57 -10.92
N TYR A 51 -6.77 -24.35 -10.83
CA TYR A 51 -5.97 -24.05 -12.03
C TYR A 51 -6.11 -25.15 -13.07
N GLN A 52 -5.96 -26.40 -12.68
CA GLN A 52 -5.97 -27.54 -13.56
C GLN A 52 -7.34 -27.75 -14.23
N GLN A 53 -8.41 -27.48 -13.49
CA GLN A 53 -9.78 -27.54 -13.99
C GLN A 53 -10.04 -26.51 -15.09
N PHE A 54 -9.50 -25.31 -14.97
CA PHE A 54 -9.85 -24.18 -15.85
C PHE A 54 -8.74 -23.76 -16.82
N VAL A 55 -7.55 -24.33 -16.77
CA VAL A 55 -6.40 -23.93 -17.62
C VAL A 55 -6.71 -24.09 -19.12
N SER A 56 -7.55 -25.07 -19.50
CA SER A 56 -7.96 -25.31 -20.88
C SER A 56 -9.23 -24.55 -21.31
N GLY A 57 -9.84 -23.78 -20.41
CA GLY A 57 -11.05 -23.00 -20.64
C GLY A 57 -12.11 -23.21 -19.56
N GLY A 58 -13.22 -22.51 -19.71
CA GLY A 58 -14.28 -22.48 -18.72
C GLY A 58 -14.22 -21.26 -17.82
N ILE A 59 -15.20 -21.12 -16.94
CA ILE A 59 -15.33 -19.99 -16.00
C ILE A 59 -15.50 -20.59 -14.59
N PRO A 60 -14.57 -20.33 -13.66
CA PRO A 60 -14.72 -20.76 -12.27
C PRO A 60 -15.91 -20.08 -11.60
N SER A 61 -16.50 -20.72 -10.62
CA SER A 61 -17.44 -20.08 -9.70
C SER A 61 -16.74 -18.93 -8.95
N LYS A 62 -17.54 -18.03 -8.35
CA LYS A 62 -16.98 -16.91 -7.56
C LYS A 62 -16.14 -17.42 -6.38
N ASP A 63 -16.52 -18.51 -5.76
CA ASP A 63 -15.80 -19.06 -4.60
C ASP A 63 -14.49 -19.75 -5.03
N GLU A 64 -14.49 -20.53 -6.10
CA GLU A 64 -13.26 -21.11 -6.68
C GLU A 64 -12.29 -20.00 -7.08
N TYR A 65 -12.79 -18.96 -7.78
CA TYR A 65 -11.94 -17.85 -8.19
C TYR A 65 -11.37 -17.09 -6.99
N ARG A 66 -12.14 -16.92 -5.91
CA ARG A 66 -11.67 -16.29 -4.67
C ARG A 66 -10.58 -17.12 -3.99
N ILE A 67 -10.74 -18.44 -3.89
CA ILE A 67 -9.72 -19.36 -3.36
C ILE A 67 -8.42 -19.21 -4.15
N PHE A 68 -8.50 -19.24 -5.47
CA PHE A 68 -7.35 -19.08 -6.34
C PHE A 68 -6.66 -17.71 -6.15
N GLN A 69 -7.44 -16.63 -6.10
CA GLN A 69 -6.93 -15.29 -5.85
C GLN A 69 -6.25 -15.16 -4.48
N ASP A 70 -6.84 -15.75 -3.42
CA ASP A 70 -6.28 -15.71 -2.07
C ASP A 70 -4.93 -16.41 -2.00
N PHE A 71 -4.80 -17.57 -2.65
CA PHE A 71 -3.53 -18.27 -2.77
C PHE A 71 -2.50 -17.43 -3.54
N MET A 72 -2.88 -16.92 -4.70
CA MET A 72 -1.99 -16.14 -5.56
C MET A 72 -1.53 -14.83 -4.90
N PHE A 73 -2.40 -14.15 -4.15
CA PHE A 73 -2.03 -12.97 -3.38
C PHE A 73 -0.92 -13.29 -2.37
N ARG A 74 -1.08 -14.36 -1.60
CA ARG A 74 -0.07 -14.82 -0.64
C ARG A 74 1.22 -15.31 -1.31
N TYR A 75 1.11 -15.96 -2.46
CA TYR A 75 2.26 -16.36 -3.27
C TYR A 75 3.06 -15.14 -3.74
N LEU A 76 2.40 -14.14 -4.30
CA LEU A 76 3.02 -12.90 -4.77
C LEU A 76 3.69 -12.11 -3.65
N ILE A 77 3.07 -12.05 -2.47
CA ILE A 77 3.70 -11.44 -1.27
C ILE A 77 5.01 -12.14 -0.92
N ARG A 78 5.05 -13.48 -0.91
CA ARG A 78 6.30 -14.23 -0.66
C ARG A 78 7.36 -13.94 -1.72
N GLU A 79 6.98 -13.85 -2.98
CA GLU A 79 7.89 -13.48 -4.06
C GLU A 79 8.41 -12.05 -3.89
N GLY A 80 7.58 -11.10 -3.46
CA GLY A 80 8.01 -9.75 -3.08
C GLY A 80 9.11 -9.78 -2.00
N GLY A 81 8.91 -10.57 -0.94
CA GLY A 81 9.92 -10.78 0.10
C GLY A 81 11.20 -11.44 -0.41
N ARG A 82 11.09 -12.45 -1.28
CA ARG A 82 12.23 -13.13 -1.90
C ARG A 82 13.06 -12.19 -2.78
N LEU A 83 12.40 -11.30 -3.49
CA LEU A 83 13.03 -10.33 -4.38
C LEU A 83 13.39 -9.01 -3.68
N HIS A 84 13.09 -8.88 -2.39
CA HIS A 84 13.24 -7.64 -1.64
C HIS A 84 12.49 -6.45 -2.25
N LEU A 85 11.41 -6.71 -2.97
CA LEU A 85 10.52 -5.68 -3.50
C LEU A 85 9.47 -5.32 -2.46
N PRO A 86 9.33 -4.06 -2.05
CA PRO A 86 8.21 -3.62 -1.24
C PRO A 86 6.88 -3.94 -1.93
N VAL A 87 5.93 -4.37 -1.13
CA VAL A 87 4.59 -4.73 -1.56
C VAL A 87 3.66 -3.57 -1.22
N HIS A 88 3.24 -2.83 -2.22
CA HIS A 88 2.25 -1.78 -2.11
C HIS A 88 0.86 -2.39 -2.20
N ILE A 89 -0.01 -2.00 -1.28
CA ILE A 89 -1.40 -2.42 -1.28
C ILE A 89 -2.28 -1.18 -1.24
N HIS A 90 -3.11 -1.00 -2.28
CA HIS A 90 -4.16 0.01 -2.28
C HIS A 90 -5.08 -0.25 -1.09
N SER A 91 -5.29 0.72 -0.22
CA SER A 91 -6.03 0.54 1.01
C SER A 91 -7.06 1.63 1.24
N ALA A 92 -8.27 1.20 1.46
CA ALA A 92 -9.48 1.94 1.76
C ALA A 92 -9.92 2.92 0.66
N VAL A 93 -9.45 4.17 0.63
CA VAL A 93 -10.00 5.18 -0.27
C VAL A 93 -10.03 4.75 -1.73
N GLY A 94 -11.11 5.10 -2.43
CA GLY A 94 -11.29 4.82 -3.85
C GLY A 94 -12.48 5.59 -4.39
N ILE A 95 -12.54 5.77 -5.70
CA ILE A 95 -13.54 6.57 -6.40
C ILE A 95 -14.46 5.66 -7.22
N GLY A 96 -15.75 5.98 -7.20
CA GLY A 96 -16.78 5.33 -8.00
C GLY A 96 -17.81 4.54 -7.17
N ASP A 97 -19.02 4.42 -7.73
CA ASP A 97 -20.16 3.79 -7.07
C ASP A 97 -19.97 2.28 -6.80
N TYR A 98 -19.01 1.66 -7.48
CA TYR A 98 -18.67 0.25 -7.31
C TYR A 98 -17.70 0.00 -6.15
N PHE A 99 -17.08 1.04 -5.61
CA PHE A 99 -16.11 0.90 -4.53
C PHE A 99 -16.80 0.63 -3.19
N ASN A 100 -16.45 -0.47 -2.54
CA ASN A 100 -17.00 -0.84 -1.24
C ASN A 100 -16.00 -0.54 -0.12
N LEU A 101 -16.27 0.53 0.62
CA LEU A 101 -15.37 1.02 1.66
C LEU A 101 -15.15 0.01 2.80
N SER A 102 -16.21 -0.72 3.21
CA SER A 102 -16.06 -1.73 4.26
C SER A 102 -15.25 -2.93 3.83
N GLU A 103 -15.35 -3.32 2.55
CA GLU A 103 -14.60 -4.44 1.98
C GLU A 103 -13.13 -4.07 1.70
N SER A 104 -12.84 -2.78 1.51
CA SER A 104 -11.49 -2.25 1.33
C SER A 104 -10.79 -1.82 2.62
N ASN A 105 -11.44 -2.04 3.78
CA ASN A 105 -10.89 -1.68 5.08
C ASN A 105 -9.51 -2.33 5.30
N ILE A 106 -8.52 -1.50 5.60
CA ILE A 106 -7.13 -1.90 5.84
C ILE A 106 -7.01 -2.95 6.97
N MET A 107 -7.92 -2.94 7.95
CA MET A 107 -7.92 -3.90 9.05
C MET A 107 -8.19 -5.35 8.59
N ASN A 108 -8.79 -5.53 7.41
CA ASN A 108 -8.96 -6.85 6.81
C ASN A 108 -7.60 -7.53 6.50
N LEU A 109 -6.53 -6.77 6.39
CA LEU A 109 -5.18 -7.25 6.08
C LEU A 109 -4.36 -7.60 7.33
N GLU A 110 -4.84 -7.31 8.54
CA GLU A 110 -4.07 -7.49 9.77
C GLU A 110 -3.50 -8.91 9.93
N ASN A 111 -4.28 -9.94 9.56
CA ASN A 111 -3.85 -11.34 9.59
C ASN A 111 -2.67 -11.64 8.64
N ILE A 112 -2.47 -10.85 7.62
CA ILE A 112 -1.35 -10.97 6.67
C ILE A 112 -0.17 -10.12 7.15
N LEU A 113 -0.42 -8.87 7.52
CA LEU A 113 0.62 -7.93 7.93
C LEU A 113 1.36 -8.38 9.20
N ARG A 114 0.67 -9.15 10.06
CA ARG A 114 1.24 -9.72 11.29
C ARG A 114 1.66 -11.19 11.18
N ASP A 115 1.54 -11.81 10.01
CA ASP A 115 1.91 -13.21 9.82
C ASP A 115 3.45 -13.34 9.82
N PRO A 116 4.03 -14.16 10.72
CA PRO A 116 5.48 -14.35 10.77
C PRO A 116 6.10 -14.85 9.46
N ARG A 117 5.33 -15.53 8.61
CA ARG A 117 5.78 -16.01 7.30
C ARG A 117 6.17 -14.87 6.35
N TYR A 118 5.67 -13.65 6.60
CA TYR A 118 5.93 -12.45 5.80
C TYR A 118 6.80 -11.43 6.53
N SER A 119 7.51 -11.83 7.58
CA SER A 119 8.36 -10.92 8.36
C SER A 119 9.51 -10.27 7.57
N ASN A 120 9.89 -10.87 6.44
CA ASN A 120 10.88 -10.33 5.49
C ASN A 120 10.27 -9.48 4.36
N VAL A 121 8.93 -9.34 4.32
CA VAL A 121 8.23 -8.54 3.33
C VAL A 121 8.07 -7.13 3.88
N THR A 122 8.39 -6.12 3.10
CA THR A 122 8.06 -4.73 3.40
C THR A 122 6.71 -4.40 2.79
N PHE A 123 5.74 -4.01 3.61
CA PHE A 123 4.41 -3.58 3.17
C PHE A 123 4.28 -2.07 3.20
N VAL A 124 3.72 -1.49 2.14
CA VAL A 124 3.37 -0.08 2.07
C VAL A 124 1.89 0.04 1.79
N MET A 125 1.16 0.59 2.75
CA MET A 125 -0.29 0.76 2.66
C MET A 125 -0.57 2.09 1.97
N ILE A 126 -0.87 2.02 0.68
CA ILE A 126 -1.11 3.19 -0.17
C ILE A 126 -2.42 3.86 0.27
N HIS A 127 -2.42 5.19 0.34
CA HIS A 127 -3.48 6.07 0.86
C HIS A 127 -3.69 5.96 2.38
N GLY A 128 -2.76 5.33 3.10
CA GLY A 128 -2.76 5.27 4.56
C GLY A 128 -4.03 4.69 5.19
N GLY A 129 -4.85 3.97 4.39
CA GLY A 129 -6.09 3.36 4.86
C GLY A 129 -7.24 4.34 5.12
N TYR A 130 -7.17 5.60 4.67
CA TYR A 130 -8.23 6.57 4.90
C TYR A 130 -9.60 6.05 4.38
N PRO A 131 -10.71 6.18 5.12
CA PRO A 131 -10.90 6.93 6.38
C PRO A 131 -10.64 6.13 7.67
N TYR A 132 -9.94 5.01 7.61
CA TYR A 132 -9.54 4.20 8.78
C TYR A 132 -8.14 4.57 9.28
N ASP A 133 -7.69 5.80 9.05
CA ASP A 133 -6.37 6.36 9.33
C ASP A 133 -5.94 6.20 10.80
N ARG A 134 -6.89 6.32 11.75
CA ARG A 134 -6.65 6.11 13.18
C ARG A 134 -6.32 4.66 13.53
N GLN A 135 -6.91 3.70 12.82
CA GLN A 135 -6.61 2.28 13.00
C GLN A 135 -5.36 1.89 12.20
N ALA A 136 -5.21 2.47 11.01
CA ALA A 136 -4.12 2.17 10.09
C ALA A 136 -2.74 2.40 10.71
N ILE A 137 -2.56 3.51 11.45
CA ILE A 137 -1.28 3.81 12.09
C ILE A 137 -0.84 2.71 13.07
N TRP A 138 -1.78 2.03 13.74
CA TRP A 138 -1.46 0.93 14.65
C TRP A 138 -1.03 -0.35 13.93
N LEU A 139 -1.35 -0.52 12.65
CA LEU A 139 -0.77 -1.59 11.83
C LEU A 139 0.72 -1.34 11.58
N ALA A 140 1.14 -0.08 11.49
CA ALA A 140 2.55 0.29 11.37
C ALA A 140 3.40 0.00 12.61
N SER A 141 2.78 -0.42 13.74
CA SER A 141 3.51 -1.02 14.86
C SER A 141 4.21 -2.33 14.48
N ALA A 142 3.75 -3.00 13.43
CA ALA A 142 4.50 -4.09 12.82
C ALA A 142 5.76 -3.54 12.13
N ARG A 143 6.92 -4.19 12.38
CA ARG A 143 8.24 -3.69 11.97
C ARG A 143 8.34 -3.38 10.47
N ASN A 144 7.63 -4.12 9.66
CA ASN A 144 7.72 -4.15 8.20
C ASN A 144 6.53 -3.47 7.49
N VAL A 145 5.69 -2.73 8.23
CA VAL A 145 4.51 -2.03 7.67
C VAL A 145 4.76 -0.52 7.69
N TYR A 146 4.47 0.13 6.57
CA TYR A 146 4.57 1.57 6.33
C TYR A 146 3.25 2.10 5.79
N LEU A 147 2.96 3.38 6.02
CA LEU A 147 1.81 4.09 5.46
C LEU A 147 2.31 5.12 4.45
N ASP A 148 1.62 5.18 3.32
CA ASP A 148 1.82 6.22 2.31
C ASP A 148 0.60 7.14 2.30
N SER A 149 0.80 8.45 2.26
CA SER A 149 -0.29 9.43 2.42
C SER A 149 -0.96 9.84 1.12
N SER A 150 -0.49 9.33 -0.01
CA SER A 150 -0.93 9.73 -1.33
C SER A 150 -2.46 9.76 -1.50
N GLU A 151 -2.93 10.65 -2.35
CA GLU A 151 -4.34 10.94 -2.63
C GLU A 151 -5.13 11.56 -1.45
N THR A 152 -4.84 11.16 -0.20
CA THR A 152 -5.54 11.67 0.99
C THR A 152 -5.43 13.19 1.12
N GLU A 153 -4.29 13.76 0.74
CA GLU A 153 -4.02 15.20 0.77
C GLU A 153 -4.76 16.00 -0.31
N ILE A 154 -5.29 15.33 -1.34
CA ILE A 154 -6.15 15.93 -2.37
C ILE A 154 -7.62 15.81 -1.98
N LEU A 155 -8.00 14.70 -1.34
CA LEU A 155 -9.36 14.45 -0.90
C LEU A 155 -9.77 15.27 0.32
N LEU A 156 -8.81 15.64 1.16
CA LEU A 156 -9.02 16.41 2.37
C LEU A 156 -8.50 17.84 2.24
N TYR A 157 -9.20 18.79 2.87
CA TYR A 157 -8.60 20.09 3.11
C TYR A 157 -7.37 19.97 4.02
N PRO A 158 -6.34 20.82 3.84
CA PRO A 158 -5.14 20.78 4.68
C PRO A 158 -5.42 20.83 6.18
N SER A 159 -6.51 21.49 6.59
CA SER A 159 -6.94 21.56 8.01
C SER A 159 -7.35 20.22 8.59
N GLU A 160 -7.94 19.33 7.78
CA GLU A 160 -8.30 17.98 8.21
C GLU A 160 -7.14 17.01 8.03
N PHE A 161 -6.44 17.09 6.90
CA PHE A 161 -5.25 16.27 6.67
C PHE A 161 -4.15 16.51 7.72
N LYS A 162 -4.03 17.74 8.24
CA LYS A 162 -3.20 18.07 9.38
C LYS A 162 -3.45 17.15 10.58
N ASN A 163 -4.71 16.82 10.88
CA ASN A 163 -5.05 16.00 12.03
C ASN A 163 -4.58 14.54 11.83
N THR A 164 -4.74 14.00 10.63
CA THR A 164 -4.21 12.68 10.27
C THR A 164 -2.68 12.66 10.36
N LEU A 165 -1.99 13.62 9.75
CA LEU A 165 -0.52 13.71 9.81
C LEU A 165 -0.02 13.87 11.25
N LYS A 166 -0.65 14.73 12.05
CA LYS A 166 -0.26 14.91 13.45
C LYS A 166 -0.30 13.56 14.19
N LEU A 167 -1.44 12.85 14.13
CA LEU A 167 -1.59 11.54 14.76
C LEU A 167 -0.50 10.54 14.32
N TRP A 168 -0.19 10.52 13.04
CA TRP A 168 0.81 9.59 12.50
C TRP A 168 2.23 9.96 12.93
N LEU A 169 2.57 11.24 12.91
CA LEU A 169 3.88 11.75 13.32
C LEU A 169 4.13 11.58 14.82
N GLU A 170 3.09 11.71 15.65
CA GLU A 170 3.17 11.43 17.09
C GLU A 170 3.41 9.95 17.38
N THR A 171 2.94 9.06 16.51
CA THR A 171 2.91 7.62 16.79
C THR A 171 4.13 6.90 16.21
N PHE A 172 4.36 6.99 14.90
CA PHE A 172 5.45 6.31 14.18
C PHE A 172 5.99 7.20 13.04
N PRO A 173 6.67 8.31 13.33
CA PRO A 173 7.12 9.27 12.30
C PRO A 173 8.02 8.66 11.22
N GLU A 174 8.76 7.60 11.55
CA GLU A 174 9.65 6.90 10.60
C GLU A 174 8.92 5.90 9.68
N LYS A 175 7.61 5.72 9.87
CA LYS A 175 6.80 4.76 9.12
C LYS A 175 5.90 5.39 8.07
N ILE A 176 5.98 6.70 7.90
CA ILE A 176 5.08 7.45 7.04
C ILE A 176 5.86 7.98 5.85
N THR A 177 5.33 7.80 4.64
CA THR A 177 5.90 8.32 3.41
C THR A 177 4.94 9.28 2.73
N PHE A 178 5.52 10.26 2.06
CA PHE A 178 4.82 11.18 1.19
C PHE A 178 4.72 10.60 -0.23
N GLY A 179 3.54 10.70 -0.81
CA GLY A 179 3.25 10.46 -2.21
C GLY A 179 2.10 11.36 -2.63
N THR A 180 1.81 11.50 -3.92
CA THR A 180 0.67 12.30 -4.42
C THR A 180 -0.35 11.46 -5.17
N ASP A 181 0.06 10.31 -5.70
CA ASP A 181 -0.75 9.51 -6.63
C ASP A 181 -1.35 10.35 -7.76
N ALA A 182 -0.53 11.27 -8.30
CA ALA A 182 -0.98 12.25 -9.28
C ALA A 182 -1.35 11.58 -10.59
N PHE A 183 -2.57 11.79 -11.04
CA PHE A 183 -3.09 11.36 -12.32
C PHE A 183 -4.14 12.36 -12.85
N PRO A 184 -4.54 12.30 -14.12
CA PRO A 184 -5.58 13.18 -14.64
C PRO A 184 -6.95 12.73 -14.14
N TYR A 185 -7.48 13.42 -13.12
CA TYR A 185 -8.81 13.14 -12.55
C TYR A 185 -9.96 13.48 -13.51
N ASN A 186 -9.79 14.55 -14.28
CA ASN A 186 -10.75 15.00 -15.28
C ASN A 186 -10.07 15.99 -16.25
N GLU A 187 -10.85 16.61 -17.15
CA GLU A 187 -10.35 17.58 -18.15
C GLU A 187 -9.77 18.87 -17.54
N VAL A 188 -10.09 19.18 -16.30
CA VAL A 188 -9.66 20.42 -15.60
C VAL A 188 -8.52 20.12 -14.63
N LEU A 189 -8.55 18.99 -13.97
CA LEU A 189 -7.52 18.55 -13.02
C LEU A 189 -6.67 17.45 -13.65
N GLY A 190 -5.64 17.88 -14.38
CA GLY A 190 -4.65 17.01 -15.00
C GLY A 190 -3.62 16.45 -14.00
N ALA A 191 -2.66 15.69 -14.50
CA ALA A 191 -1.63 15.08 -13.65
C ALA A 191 -0.72 16.13 -12.99
N GLU A 192 -0.35 17.18 -13.72
CA GLU A 192 0.51 18.26 -13.22
C GLU A 192 -0.19 19.08 -12.13
N GLU A 193 -1.46 19.43 -12.35
CA GLU A 193 -2.27 20.16 -11.37
C GLU A 193 -2.52 19.33 -10.13
N SER A 194 -2.85 18.05 -10.28
CA SER A 194 -3.07 17.16 -9.13
C SER A 194 -1.78 16.94 -8.33
N TYR A 195 -0.64 16.78 -9.01
CA TYR A 195 0.68 16.74 -8.35
C TYR A 195 0.96 18.00 -7.55
N TRP A 196 0.81 19.17 -8.19
CA TRP A 196 1.05 20.46 -7.55
C TRP A 196 0.13 20.65 -6.34
N LEU A 197 -1.16 20.36 -6.49
CA LEU A 197 -2.15 20.47 -5.41
C LEU A 197 -1.80 19.56 -4.24
N GLY A 198 -1.49 18.28 -4.50
CA GLY A 198 -1.09 17.32 -3.47
C GLY A 198 0.16 17.78 -2.71
N VAL A 199 1.18 18.28 -3.42
CA VAL A 199 2.40 18.83 -2.79
C VAL A 199 2.07 20.02 -1.90
N GLN A 200 1.26 21.00 -2.37
CA GLN A 200 0.92 22.19 -1.59
C GLN A 200 0.08 21.84 -0.37
N SER A 201 -0.92 20.96 -0.54
CA SER A 201 -1.77 20.49 0.53
C SER A 201 -0.97 19.78 1.62
N SER A 202 -0.12 18.82 1.23
CA SER A 202 0.73 18.07 2.17
C SER A 202 1.69 18.98 2.94
N ARG A 203 2.37 19.89 2.27
CA ARG A 203 3.31 20.80 2.92
C ARG A 203 2.60 21.76 3.89
N THR A 204 1.41 22.24 3.52
CA THR A 204 0.60 23.10 4.38
C THR A 204 0.12 22.34 5.62
N ALA A 205 -0.40 21.13 5.46
CA ALA A 205 -0.86 20.29 6.54
C ALA A 205 0.28 19.90 7.48
N LEU A 206 1.42 19.49 6.92
CA LEU A 206 2.64 19.15 7.67
C LEU A 206 3.15 20.32 8.51
N ALA A 207 3.28 21.49 7.89
CA ALA A 207 3.73 22.68 8.60
C ALA A 207 2.79 23.05 9.78
N ALA A 208 1.48 22.96 9.56
CA ALA A 208 0.49 23.23 10.60
C ALA A 208 0.53 22.18 11.72
N ALA A 209 0.69 20.88 11.40
CA ALA A 209 0.81 19.81 12.38
C ALA A 209 2.06 20.01 13.26
N LEU A 210 3.22 20.23 12.64
CA LEU A 210 4.48 20.41 13.35
C LEU A 210 4.50 21.69 14.21
N ALA A 211 3.94 22.81 13.68
CA ALA A 211 3.82 24.05 14.46
C ALA A 211 2.93 23.85 15.70
N GLU A 212 1.84 23.10 15.58
CA GLU A 212 1.00 22.75 16.73
C GLU A 212 1.76 21.89 17.74
N MET A 213 2.46 20.84 17.31
CA MET A 213 3.27 19.98 18.17
C MET A 213 4.37 20.75 18.91
N ILE A 214 5.03 21.70 18.25
CA ILE A 214 6.02 22.58 18.88
C ILE A 214 5.34 23.46 19.93
N SER A 215 4.21 24.09 19.58
CA SER A 215 3.51 25.00 20.49
C SER A 215 2.98 24.31 21.74
N MET A 216 2.64 23.03 21.64
CA MET A 216 2.20 22.17 22.76
C MET A 216 3.39 21.61 23.56
N GLY A 217 4.62 21.82 23.12
CA GLY A 217 5.82 21.28 23.76
C GLY A 217 5.99 19.76 23.56
N GLU A 218 5.33 19.17 22.59
CA GLU A 218 5.40 17.74 22.26
C GLU A 218 6.73 17.40 21.58
N VAL A 219 7.25 18.31 20.76
CA VAL A 219 8.53 18.19 20.07
C VAL A 219 9.30 19.50 20.08
N THR A 220 10.62 19.43 19.95
CA THR A 220 11.48 20.57 19.68
C THR A 220 11.45 20.94 18.18
N GLU A 221 11.87 22.16 17.84
CA GLU A 221 12.04 22.58 16.42
C GLU A 221 12.94 21.60 15.64
N ALA A 222 14.04 21.15 16.24
CA ALA A 222 14.95 20.20 15.61
C ALA A 222 14.28 18.85 15.32
N GLN A 223 13.48 18.32 16.24
CA GLN A 223 12.72 17.10 16.04
C GLN A 223 11.62 17.28 14.98
N ALA A 224 10.92 18.43 14.98
CA ALA A 224 9.94 18.74 13.96
C ALA A 224 10.56 18.80 12.55
N MET A 225 11.74 19.43 12.42
CA MET A 225 12.47 19.42 11.14
C MET A 225 12.90 18.02 10.71
N GLN A 226 13.35 17.19 11.64
CA GLN A 226 13.68 15.77 11.35
C GLN A 226 12.44 15.01 10.88
N MET A 227 11.29 15.18 11.52
CA MET A 227 10.01 14.58 11.10
C MET A 227 9.61 15.05 9.69
N ALA A 228 9.77 16.36 9.41
CA ALA A 228 9.48 16.91 8.08
C ALA A 228 10.35 16.29 6.99
N HIS A 229 11.66 16.18 7.22
CA HIS A 229 12.58 15.50 6.30
C HIS A 229 12.24 14.02 6.16
N GLY A 230 11.95 13.34 7.27
CA GLY A 230 11.52 11.94 7.29
C GLY A 230 10.32 11.72 6.37
N TYR A 231 9.24 12.42 6.62
CA TYR A 231 8.00 12.28 5.86
C TYR A 231 8.16 12.61 4.38
N LEU A 232 8.78 13.76 4.06
CA LEU A 232 8.87 14.23 2.68
C LEU A 232 9.91 13.52 1.83
N HIS A 233 10.88 12.84 2.44
CA HIS A 233 12.01 12.29 1.70
C HIS A 233 12.67 11.06 2.36
N ASP A 234 13.21 11.19 3.60
CA ASP A 234 14.21 10.25 4.11
C ASP A 234 13.61 8.86 4.41
N ASN A 235 12.33 8.79 4.84
CA ASN A 235 11.65 7.52 5.06
C ASN A 235 11.51 6.74 3.74
N ALA A 236 11.15 7.43 2.64
CA ALA A 236 11.05 6.81 1.32
C ALA A 236 12.43 6.38 0.81
N VAL A 237 13.47 7.22 0.98
CA VAL A 237 14.85 6.84 0.63
C VAL A 237 15.27 5.59 1.39
N GLY A 238 15.05 5.53 2.70
CA GLY A 238 15.35 4.35 3.52
C GLY A 238 14.60 3.09 3.06
N LEU A 239 13.35 3.27 2.65
CA LEU A 239 12.49 2.18 2.19
C LEU A 239 12.95 1.59 0.84
N TYR A 240 13.39 2.44 -0.08
CA TYR A 240 13.76 2.08 -1.45
C TYR A 240 15.27 2.10 -1.72
N ALA A 241 16.10 2.46 -0.72
CA ALA A 241 17.56 2.50 -0.85
C ALA A 241 18.13 1.16 -1.33
N GLY A 242 19.03 1.23 -2.32
CA GLY A 242 19.62 0.04 -2.94
C GLY A 242 18.74 -0.68 -3.98
N LYS A 243 17.56 -0.14 -4.29
CA LYS A 243 16.64 -0.67 -5.32
C LYS A 243 16.58 0.22 -6.57
N VAL A 244 17.04 1.46 -6.45
CA VAL A 244 17.19 2.39 -7.58
C VAL A 244 18.61 2.24 -8.11
N HIS A 245 18.75 1.78 -9.35
CA HIS A 245 20.01 1.67 -10.09
C HIS A 245 20.06 2.70 -11.21
#